data_b81832bc440309468c68869797ecd115
#
_entry.id   b81832bc440309468c68869797ecd115
#
_cell.length_a   1.000
_cell.length_b   1.000
_cell.length_c   1.000
_cell.angle_alpha   90.00
_cell.angle_beta   90.00
_cell.angle_gamma   90.00
#
_symmetry.space_group_name_H-M   'P 1'
#
loop_
_entity.id
_entity.type
_entity.pdbx_description
1 polymer ?
#
loop_
_entity_poly.entity_id
_entity_poly.type
_entity_poly.pdbx_seq_one_letter_code
_entity_poly.pdbx_strand_id
1 'polypeptide(L)'
;MRRATATLLTLAAIATAAPTLAAETAYGSGVGKAQAVKVSELMGNPDRYVGKAVRVEGLVTDVCARRGCWMELASDREFQTIKIKVDDGVIVFPLDAKGKVATAEGVFTRIDVPVERVAEMKRHEAEEKGVPFDPGSVKGPEVVYRIQGTGAVIR
;
A
#
# COMPACT_ATOMS: atom_id res chain seq x y z
N MET A 1 -70.46 35.76 3.72
CA MET A 1 -69.43 35.10 4.55
C MET A 1 -68.53 34.32 3.64
N ARG A 2 -67.32 34.84 3.31
CA ARG A 2 -66.34 34.18 2.44
C ARG A 2 -65.21 33.65 3.34
N ARG A 3 -65.02 32.37 3.38
CA ARG A 3 -63.90 31.71 4.13
C ARG A 3 -62.72 31.61 3.19
N ALA A 4 -61.64 32.31 3.52
CA ALA A 4 -60.34 32.19 2.83
C ALA A 4 -59.55 31.01 3.47
N THR A 5 -59.28 30.00 2.73
CA THR A 5 -58.38 28.89 3.09
C THR A 5 -56.97 29.28 2.69
N ALA A 6 -56.07 29.47 3.67
CA ALA A 6 -54.65 29.70 3.48
C ALA A 6 -53.94 28.35 3.38
N THR A 7 -53.36 28.08 2.22
CA THR A 7 -52.56 26.89 1.97
C THR A 7 -51.10 27.18 2.35
N LEU A 8 -50.59 26.56 3.42
CA LEU A 8 -49.17 26.62 3.79
C LEU A 8 -48.36 25.70 2.88
N LEU A 9 -47.50 26.29 2.04
CA LEU A 9 -46.46 25.55 1.31
C LEU A 9 -45.25 25.33 2.26
N THR A 10 -45.03 24.10 2.69
CA THR A 10 -43.79 23.70 3.39
C THR A 10 -42.70 23.45 2.37
N LEU A 11 -41.68 24.31 2.36
CA LEU A 11 -40.47 24.15 1.56
C LEU A 11 -39.54 23.15 2.23
N ALA A 12 -39.43 21.93 1.71
CA ALA A 12 -38.48 20.92 2.19
C ALA A 12 -37.07 21.28 1.68
N ALA A 13 -36.18 21.69 2.56
CA ALA A 13 -34.77 21.91 2.23
C ALA A 13 -34.05 20.56 2.09
N ILE A 14 -33.68 20.18 0.88
CA ILE A 14 -32.85 19.01 0.59
C ILE A 14 -31.40 19.42 0.91
N ALA A 15 -30.87 18.94 2.04
CA ALA A 15 -29.46 19.07 2.39
C ALA A 15 -28.63 18.15 1.50
N THR A 16 -27.93 18.70 0.52
CA THR A 16 -26.94 17.98 -0.28
C THR A 16 -25.68 17.78 0.56
N ALA A 17 -25.45 16.56 1.06
CA ALA A 17 -24.19 16.19 1.68
C ALA A 17 -23.11 16.16 0.58
N ALA A 18 -22.16 17.09 0.63
CA ALA A 18 -20.97 17.08 -0.21
C ALA A 18 -20.10 15.86 0.17
N PRO A 19 -19.57 15.09 -0.79
CA PRO A 19 -18.63 14.01 -0.48
C PRO A 19 -17.38 14.62 0.16
N THR A 20 -17.06 14.17 1.37
CA THR A 20 -15.81 14.52 2.05
C THR A 20 -14.68 13.80 1.30
N LEU A 21 -13.92 14.52 0.48
CA LEU A 21 -12.68 14.00 -0.11
C LEU A 21 -11.72 13.73 1.06
N ALA A 22 -11.37 12.47 1.26
CA ALA A 22 -10.32 12.10 2.21
C ALA A 22 -9.03 12.85 1.83
N ALA A 23 -8.37 13.47 2.80
CA ALA A 23 -7.13 14.20 2.55
C ALA A 23 -6.05 13.24 2.03
N GLU A 24 -5.54 13.50 0.84
CA GLU A 24 -4.45 12.73 0.23
C GLU A 24 -3.10 13.31 0.70
N THR A 25 -2.20 12.43 1.15
CA THR A 25 -0.84 12.82 1.53
C THR A 25 0.16 12.16 0.59
N ALA A 26 0.99 13.00 -0.07
CA ALA A 26 2.04 12.54 -0.96
C ALA A 26 3.36 12.33 -0.20
N TYR A 27 4.07 11.28 -0.56
CA TYR A 27 5.38 10.88 -0.03
C TYR A 27 6.39 10.74 -1.16
N GLY A 28 7.63 11.16 -0.94
CA GLY A 28 8.67 11.15 -1.97
C GLY A 28 8.29 11.96 -3.19
N SER A 29 8.43 11.39 -4.39
CA SER A 29 8.01 12.04 -5.65
C SER A 29 6.48 12.00 -5.88
N GLY A 30 5.71 11.47 -4.92
CA GLY A 30 4.29 11.20 -5.13
C GLY A 30 4.08 10.06 -6.13
N VAL A 31 3.00 10.15 -6.89
CA VAL A 31 2.63 9.15 -7.92
C VAL A 31 2.62 9.83 -9.28
N GLY A 32 3.42 9.29 -10.20
CA GLY A 32 3.58 9.80 -11.56
C GLY A 32 2.75 9.04 -12.61
N LYS A 33 3.38 8.79 -13.77
CA LYS A 33 2.72 8.21 -14.95
C LYS A 33 3.12 6.75 -15.24
N ALA A 34 3.78 6.06 -14.29
CA ALA A 34 4.12 4.66 -14.50
C ALA A 34 2.87 3.82 -14.75
N GLN A 35 3.05 2.72 -15.47
CA GLN A 35 1.95 1.82 -15.81
C GLN A 35 1.24 1.34 -14.54
N ALA A 36 -0.08 1.55 -14.47
CA ALA A 36 -0.90 0.97 -13.41
C ALA A 36 -1.05 -0.54 -13.65
N VAL A 37 -0.70 -1.34 -12.65
CA VAL A 37 -0.74 -2.80 -12.71
C VAL A 37 -1.33 -3.33 -11.41
N LYS A 38 -2.12 -4.39 -11.49
CA LYS A 38 -2.61 -5.09 -10.30
C LYS A 38 -1.48 -5.89 -9.66
N VAL A 39 -1.48 -5.95 -8.32
CA VAL A 39 -0.49 -6.75 -7.59
C VAL A 39 -0.53 -8.22 -8.03
N SER A 40 -1.73 -8.77 -8.22
CA SER A 40 -1.90 -10.15 -8.70
C SER A 40 -1.30 -10.40 -10.08
N GLU A 41 -1.31 -9.41 -10.96
CA GLU A 41 -0.71 -9.49 -12.29
C GLU A 41 0.82 -9.45 -12.21
N LEU A 42 1.39 -8.56 -11.37
CA LEU A 42 2.84 -8.52 -11.12
C LEU A 42 3.35 -9.86 -10.61
N MET A 43 2.66 -10.42 -9.61
CA MET A 43 3.05 -11.67 -8.96
C MET A 43 2.78 -12.91 -9.82
N GLY A 44 1.81 -12.83 -10.73
CA GLY A 44 1.50 -13.92 -11.68
C GLY A 44 2.41 -13.98 -12.89
N ASN A 45 3.02 -12.86 -13.28
CA ASN A 45 3.89 -12.74 -14.46
C ASN A 45 5.12 -11.85 -14.16
N PRO A 46 5.92 -12.19 -13.12
CA PRO A 46 6.95 -11.28 -12.62
C PRO A 46 8.00 -10.90 -13.68
N ASP A 47 8.44 -11.85 -14.50
CA ASP A 47 9.46 -11.62 -15.53
C ASP A 47 9.07 -10.55 -16.55
N ARG A 48 7.76 -10.33 -16.73
CA ARG A 48 7.27 -9.27 -17.62
C ARG A 48 7.53 -7.88 -17.06
N TYR A 49 7.62 -7.74 -15.73
CA TYR A 49 7.64 -6.46 -15.03
C TYR A 49 8.95 -6.15 -14.33
N VAL A 50 9.80 -7.15 -14.05
CA VAL A 50 11.11 -6.93 -13.41
C VAL A 50 11.91 -5.87 -14.17
N GLY A 51 12.43 -4.89 -13.43
CA GLY A 51 13.19 -3.75 -13.96
C GLY A 51 12.33 -2.61 -14.52
N LYS A 52 10.99 -2.74 -14.55
CA LYS A 52 10.10 -1.70 -15.06
C LYS A 52 9.50 -0.86 -13.95
N ALA A 53 9.29 0.42 -14.24
CA ALA A 53 8.51 1.30 -13.39
C ALA A 53 7.02 0.90 -13.46
N VAL A 54 6.42 0.66 -12.30
CA VAL A 54 5.02 0.27 -12.15
C VAL A 54 4.36 1.10 -11.07
N ARG A 55 3.04 1.18 -11.14
CA ARG A 55 2.19 1.80 -10.14
C ARG A 55 1.16 0.79 -9.67
N VAL A 56 1.07 0.60 -8.36
CA VAL A 56 0.11 -0.31 -7.72
C VAL A 56 -0.74 0.44 -6.72
N GLU A 57 -1.92 -0.08 -6.47
CA GLU A 57 -2.83 0.42 -5.43
C GLU A 57 -3.29 -0.73 -4.56
N GLY A 58 -3.43 -0.49 -3.26
CA GLY A 58 -3.93 -1.46 -2.31
C GLY A 58 -4.13 -0.88 -0.92
N LEU A 59 -4.77 -1.67 -0.06
CA LEU A 59 -4.87 -1.36 1.36
C LEU A 59 -3.50 -1.57 2.02
N VAL A 60 -3.04 -0.63 2.81
CA VAL A 60 -1.83 -0.78 3.61
C VAL A 60 -2.09 -1.77 4.74
N THR A 61 -1.47 -2.94 4.67
CA THR A 61 -1.61 -4.01 5.66
C THR A 61 -0.57 -3.91 6.77
N ASP A 62 0.63 -3.43 6.44
CA ASP A 62 1.70 -3.25 7.40
C ASP A 62 2.66 -2.12 7.03
N VAL A 63 3.37 -1.59 8.04
CA VAL A 63 4.38 -0.53 7.91
C VAL A 63 5.53 -0.84 8.87
N CYS A 64 6.77 -0.61 8.43
CA CYS A 64 7.95 -0.73 9.27
C CYS A 64 7.85 0.13 10.52
N ALA A 65 7.66 -0.50 11.69
CA ALA A 65 7.46 0.20 12.95
C ALA A 65 8.69 1.00 13.42
N ARG A 66 9.89 0.60 13.00
CA ARG A 66 11.15 1.22 13.46
C ARG A 66 11.54 2.44 12.66
N ARG A 67 11.39 2.40 11.32
CA ARG A 67 11.93 3.44 10.42
C ARG A 67 10.94 3.91 9.36
N GLY A 68 9.80 3.27 9.20
CA GLY A 68 8.85 3.59 8.12
C GLY A 68 9.41 3.39 6.71
N CYS A 69 10.48 2.61 6.55
CA CYS A 69 11.23 2.46 5.29
C CYS A 69 10.61 1.42 4.34
N TRP A 70 9.50 0.82 4.71
CA TRP A 70 8.66 -0.01 3.85
C TRP A 70 7.22 -0.01 4.33
N MET A 71 6.32 -0.30 3.42
CA MET A 71 4.94 -0.67 3.69
C MET A 71 4.54 -1.88 2.86
N GLU A 72 3.54 -2.63 3.29
CA GLU A 72 2.92 -3.71 2.52
C GLU A 72 1.55 -3.29 2.04
N LEU A 73 1.26 -3.55 0.77
CA LEU A 73 -0.05 -3.33 0.17
C LEU A 73 -0.73 -4.66 -0.11
N ALA A 74 -2.00 -4.77 0.27
CA ALA A 74 -2.83 -5.89 -0.10
C ALA A 74 -3.00 -5.97 -1.63
N SER A 75 -2.95 -7.20 -2.14
CA SER A 75 -3.31 -7.49 -3.52
C SER A 75 -4.83 -7.44 -3.73
N ASP A 76 -5.23 -7.45 -4.98
CA ASP A 76 -6.59 -7.78 -5.44
C ASP A 76 -6.91 -9.29 -5.33
N ARG A 77 -5.97 -10.12 -4.83
CA ARG A 77 -6.17 -11.51 -4.42
C ARG A 77 -5.99 -11.65 -2.92
N GLU A 78 -6.81 -12.49 -2.30
CA GLU A 78 -6.71 -12.80 -0.88
C GLU A 78 -5.34 -13.40 -0.52
N PHE A 79 -4.84 -13.07 0.66
CA PHE A 79 -3.58 -13.58 1.23
C PHE A 79 -2.33 -13.26 0.41
N GLN A 80 -2.41 -12.31 -0.50
CA GLN A 80 -1.28 -11.84 -1.29
C GLN A 80 -1.01 -10.38 -1.01
N THR A 81 0.26 -10.01 -0.81
CA THR A 81 0.72 -8.65 -0.59
C THR A 81 1.92 -8.33 -1.48
N ILE A 82 2.24 -7.05 -1.60
CA ILE A 82 3.47 -6.57 -2.21
C ILE A 82 4.15 -5.56 -1.28
N LYS A 83 5.45 -5.76 -1.04
CA LYS A 83 6.26 -4.83 -0.24
C LYS A 83 6.73 -3.65 -1.10
N ILE A 84 6.46 -2.45 -0.63
CA ILE A 84 7.00 -1.20 -1.16
C ILE A 84 8.17 -0.80 -0.26
N LYS A 85 9.41 -1.00 -0.72
CA LYS A 85 10.62 -0.63 0.01
C LYS A 85 11.17 0.67 -0.56
N VAL A 86 11.49 1.59 0.31
CA VAL A 86 12.14 2.87 -0.03
C VAL A 86 13.52 2.95 0.60
N ASP A 87 14.35 3.86 0.12
CA ASP A 87 15.66 4.08 0.72
C ASP A 87 15.51 4.70 2.10
N ASP A 88 16.32 4.23 3.04
CA ASP A 88 16.24 4.64 4.44
C ASP A 88 16.45 6.15 4.57
N GLY A 89 15.52 6.81 5.25
CA GLY A 89 15.57 8.25 5.48
C GLY A 89 15.13 9.14 4.31
N VAL A 90 14.87 8.58 3.13
CA VAL A 90 14.36 9.34 1.97
C VAL A 90 12.84 9.51 2.05
N ILE A 91 12.14 8.41 2.33
CA ILE A 91 10.70 8.41 2.61
C ILE A 91 10.48 7.70 3.93
N VAL A 92 9.60 8.26 4.77
CA VAL A 92 9.16 7.65 6.02
C VAL A 92 7.65 7.50 5.98
N PHE A 93 7.18 6.26 5.84
CA PHE A 93 5.75 5.96 5.91
C PHE A 93 5.29 5.98 7.37
N PRO A 94 4.19 6.67 7.69
CA PRO A 94 3.69 6.76 9.05
C PRO A 94 2.96 5.46 9.45
N LEU A 95 3.01 5.11 10.73
CA LEU A 95 2.35 3.90 11.24
C LEU A 95 0.83 3.94 11.09
N ASP A 96 0.23 5.11 11.14
CA ASP A 96 -1.21 5.31 10.95
C ASP A 96 -1.65 5.20 9.48
N ALA A 97 -0.72 4.90 8.55
CA ALA A 97 -1.05 4.47 7.19
C ALA A 97 -1.73 3.10 7.15
N LYS A 98 -1.53 2.24 8.17
CA LYS A 98 -2.21 0.93 8.24
C LYS A 98 -3.71 1.10 8.22
N GLY A 99 -4.36 0.34 7.35
CA GLY A 99 -5.82 0.41 7.14
C GLY A 99 -6.26 1.50 6.15
N LYS A 100 -5.35 2.33 5.65
CA LYS A 100 -5.62 3.32 4.61
C LYS A 100 -5.32 2.73 3.22
N VAL A 101 -5.87 3.34 2.19
CA VAL A 101 -5.53 3.00 0.80
C VAL A 101 -4.31 3.78 0.37
N ALA A 102 -3.34 3.10 -0.24
CA ALA A 102 -2.18 3.75 -0.83
C ALA A 102 -2.02 3.38 -2.30
N THR A 103 -1.61 4.37 -3.07
CA THR A 103 -1.08 4.18 -4.42
C THR A 103 0.43 4.41 -4.35
N ALA A 104 1.24 3.44 -4.78
CA ALA A 104 2.69 3.53 -4.76
C ALA A 104 3.27 3.33 -6.17
N GLU A 105 4.35 4.07 -6.45
CA GLU A 105 5.09 3.98 -7.71
C GLU A 105 6.56 3.66 -7.44
N GLY A 106 7.16 2.85 -8.31
CA GLY A 106 8.56 2.48 -8.21
C GLY A 106 8.94 1.39 -9.20
N VAL A 107 10.16 0.88 -9.09
CA VAL A 107 10.68 -0.18 -9.96
C VAL A 107 10.36 -1.54 -9.35
N PHE A 108 9.69 -2.41 -10.10
CA PHE A 108 9.45 -3.79 -9.69
C PHE A 108 10.75 -4.58 -9.76
N THR A 109 11.18 -5.13 -8.63
CA THR A 109 12.49 -5.79 -8.49
C THR A 109 12.33 -7.24 -8.07
N ARG A 110 13.24 -8.08 -8.60
CA ARG A 110 13.47 -9.45 -8.16
C ARG A 110 14.76 -9.50 -7.35
N ILE A 111 14.74 -10.17 -6.23
CA ILE A 111 15.89 -10.39 -5.36
C ILE A 111 16.04 -11.89 -5.17
N ASP A 112 17.13 -12.45 -5.66
CA ASP A 112 17.50 -13.82 -5.39
C ASP A 112 18.29 -13.86 -4.06
N VAL A 113 17.69 -14.44 -3.02
CA VAL A 113 18.24 -14.46 -1.67
C VAL A 113 18.86 -15.82 -1.44
N PRO A 114 20.19 -15.93 -1.30
CA PRO A 114 20.85 -17.18 -0.99
C PRO A 114 20.46 -17.66 0.41
N VAL A 115 20.53 -18.98 0.64
CA VAL A 115 20.03 -19.60 1.87
C VAL A 115 20.67 -19.04 3.14
N GLU A 116 21.94 -18.65 3.06
CA GLU A 116 22.69 -18.08 4.18
C GLU A 116 22.10 -16.74 4.65
N ARG A 117 21.47 -16.03 3.74
CA ARG A 117 20.83 -14.74 4.02
C ARG A 117 19.33 -14.84 4.30
N VAL A 118 18.69 -15.94 3.92
CA VAL A 118 17.25 -16.12 4.19
C VAL A 118 16.98 -16.13 5.68
N ALA A 119 17.80 -16.86 6.46
CA ALA A 119 17.64 -16.91 7.91
C ALA A 119 17.80 -15.54 8.58
N GLU A 120 18.79 -14.75 8.13
CA GLU A 120 19.02 -13.39 8.63
C GLU A 120 17.86 -12.47 8.29
N MET A 121 17.39 -12.51 7.04
CA MET A 121 16.25 -11.73 6.57
C MET A 121 14.99 -12.05 7.36
N LYS A 122 14.66 -13.33 7.55
CA LYS A 122 13.48 -13.75 8.32
C LYS A 122 13.59 -13.41 9.80
N ARG A 123 14.78 -13.47 10.39
CA ARG A 123 14.99 -13.03 11.77
C ARG A 123 14.74 -11.53 11.90
N HIS A 124 15.29 -10.74 10.99
CA HIS A 124 15.10 -9.30 10.99
C HIS A 124 13.63 -8.92 10.79
N GLU A 125 12.92 -9.60 9.89
CA GLU A 125 11.49 -9.39 9.67
C GLU A 125 10.66 -9.76 10.92
N ALA A 126 11.00 -10.86 11.60
CA ALA A 126 10.35 -11.25 12.84
C ALA A 126 10.57 -10.22 13.96
N GLU A 127 11.80 -9.67 14.08
CA GLU A 127 12.11 -8.58 15.00
C GLU A 127 11.32 -7.31 14.70
N GLU A 128 11.20 -6.94 13.43
CA GLU A 128 10.40 -5.77 13.01
C GLU A 128 8.91 -5.93 13.32
N LYS A 129 8.40 -7.15 13.18
CA LYS A 129 7.00 -7.49 13.49
C LYS A 129 6.74 -7.79 14.97
N GLY A 130 7.80 -7.87 15.79
CA GLY A 130 7.68 -8.19 17.21
C GLY A 130 7.24 -9.63 17.50
N VAL A 131 7.52 -10.58 16.58
CA VAL A 131 7.19 -12.00 16.73
C VAL A 131 8.46 -12.86 16.87
N PRO A 132 8.40 -14.06 17.50
CA PRO A 132 9.54 -14.97 17.57
C PRO A 132 9.98 -15.43 16.18
N PHE A 133 11.31 -15.49 15.95
CA PHE A 133 11.85 -16.09 14.75
C PHE A 133 11.74 -17.63 14.82
N ASP A 134 11.19 -18.24 13.76
CA ASP A 134 11.15 -19.69 13.59
C ASP A 134 12.25 -20.15 12.61
N PRO A 135 13.33 -20.83 13.08
CA PRO A 135 14.36 -21.39 12.21
C PRO A 135 13.81 -22.39 11.20
N GLY A 136 12.73 -23.09 11.54
CA GLY A 136 12.06 -24.05 10.66
C GLY A 136 11.41 -23.42 9.43
N SER A 137 11.25 -22.09 9.42
CA SER A 137 10.75 -21.33 8.26
C SER A 137 11.76 -21.21 7.11
N VAL A 138 13.07 -21.49 7.36
CA VAL A 138 14.12 -21.43 6.34
C VAL A 138 14.17 -22.77 5.59
N LYS A 139 13.71 -22.78 4.34
CA LYS A 139 13.64 -24.00 3.51
C LYS A 139 14.72 -24.07 2.42
N GLY A 140 15.44 -22.98 2.17
CA GLY A 140 16.43 -22.89 1.11
C GLY A 140 16.55 -21.46 0.59
N PRO A 141 17.19 -21.26 -0.57
CA PRO A 141 17.21 -19.95 -1.23
C PRO A 141 15.80 -19.50 -1.61
N GLU A 142 15.53 -18.23 -1.54
CA GLU A 142 14.21 -17.65 -1.84
C GLU A 142 14.30 -16.58 -2.93
N VAL A 143 13.23 -16.43 -3.69
CA VAL A 143 13.04 -15.31 -4.61
C VAL A 143 12.03 -14.37 -3.97
N VAL A 144 12.45 -13.12 -3.77
CA VAL A 144 11.60 -12.07 -3.22
C VAL A 144 11.31 -11.04 -4.31
N TYR A 145 10.04 -10.73 -4.49
CA TYR A 145 9.60 -9.62 -5.34
C TYR A 145 9.16 -8.46 -4.48
N ARG A 146 9.58 -7.25 -4.85
CA ARG A 146 9.15 -6.01 -4.20
C ARG A 146 9.15 -4.86 -5.19
N ILE A 147 8.56 -3.74 -4.81
CA ILE A 147 8.71 -2.48 -5.53
C ILE A 147 9.72 -1.63 -4.77
N GLN A 148 10.81 -1.23 -5.46
CA GLN A 148 11.70 -0.18 -4.97
C GLN A 148 10.99 1.14 -5.22
N GLY A 149 10.35 1.66 -4.17
CA GLY A 149 9.45 2.80 -4.25
C GLY A 149 10.19 4.12 -4.45
N THR A 150 9.65 4.96 -5.31
CA THR A 150 10.10 6.34 -5.53
C THR A 150 9.12 7.35 -4.95
N GLY A 151 7.88 6.95 -4.75
CA GLY A 151 6.86 7.78 -4.13
C GLY A 151 5.54 7.02 -3.92
N ALA A 152 4.68 7.64 -3.12
CA ALA A 152 3.33 7.14 -2.84
C ALA A 152 2.37 8.28 -2.52
N VAL A 153 1.08 7.98 -2.63
CA VAL A 153 -0.03 8.80 -2.12
C VAL A 153 -0.87 7.92 -1.21
N ILE A 154 -1.16 8.39 0.02
CA ILE A 154 -1.96 7.68 1.02
C ILE A 154 -3.22 8.51 1.32
N ARG A 155 -4.40 7.84 1.35
CA ARG A 155 -5.72 8.44 1.57
C ARG A 155 -6.62 7.58 2.45
#